data_920154443df07f720e0dcecff4eca6e4
#
_entry.id   920154443df07f720e0dcecff4eca6e4
#
_cell.length_a   1.000
_cell.length_b   1.000
_cell.length_c   1.000
_cell.angle_alpha   90.00
_cell.angle_beta   90.00
_cell.angle_gamma   90.00
#
_symmetry.space_group_name_H-M   'P 1'
#
loop_
_entity.id
_entity.type
_entity.pdbx_description
1 polymer ?
#
loop_
_entity_poly.entity_id
_entity_poly.type
_entity_poly.pdbx_seq_one_letter_code
_entity_poly.pdbx_strand_id
1 'polypeptide(L)'
;MQPVTERLACLEIRGGNERASYSIDLPGMAAWVSCRPLTPATRGGDLHYLSVCSQGFVSRITLADVAGHGELVSSIAERLRDVLRKHSDAWDQSDVVRELNDSFLAGAEGVQYATAIVLGYYSATGELLFTNAGHLPPLWYHAAEQKWTLMLESSPYSKEVADLPLGLIPGTPDTQTAVQIGTGDLIVLYTDGVTDSTDDTGVHLDRDGFFALANRIPFGSASQTGGALVELVDAFRGVVPPNDDETVVVLQRVSAN
;
A
#
# COMPACT_ATOMS: atom_id res chain seq x y z
N MET A 1 -5.80 -16.57 -23.22
CA MET A 1 -4.51 -15.88 -23.25
C MET A 1 -4.19 -15.55 -21.80
N GLN A 2 -3.11 -16.09 -21.25
CA GLN A 2 -2.67 -15.63 -19.93
C GLN A 2 -2.25 -14.16 -20.08
N PRO A 3 -2.63 -13.26 -19.16
CA PRO A 3 -2.14 -11.90 -19.19
C PRO A 3 -0.61 -11.94 -19.09
N VAL A 4 0.06 -11.22 -19.99
CA VAL A 4 1.52 -11.06 -19.91
C VAL A 4 1.78 -10.27 -18.63
N THR A 5 2.32 -10.91 -17.62
CA THR A 5 2.74 -10.23 -16.39
C THR A 5 3.99 -9.44 -16.72
N GLU A 6 3.94 -8.13 -16.58
CA GLU A 6 5.08 -7.24 -16.76
C GLU A 6 6.06 -7.45 -15.59
N ARG A 7 7.36 -7.46 -15.85
CA ARG A 7 8.39 -7.54 -14.82
C ARG A 7 9.05 -6.19 -14.63
N LEU A 8 9.10 -5.71 -13.40
CA LEU A 8 9.76 -4.45 -13.09
C LEU A 8 11.30 -4.63 -13.12
N ALA A 9 11.97 -3.81 -13.92
CA ALA A 9 13.42 -3.82 -14.01
C ALA A 9 14.06 -2.99 -12.88
N CYS A 10 15.38 -3.16 -12.70
CA CYS A 10 16.15 -2.35 -11.75
C CYS A 10 16.01 -0.86 -12.05
N LEU A 11 15.86 -0.04 -11.01
CA LEU A 11 15.66 1.41 -11.05
C LEU A 11 14.33 1.86 -11.70
N GLU A 12 13.46 0.94 -12.07
CA GLU A 12 12.12 1.30 -12.51
C GLU A 12 11.21 1.59 -11.32
N ILE A 13 10.30 2.54 -11.55
CA ILE A 13 9.21 2.89 -10.64
C ILE A 13 7.91 2.82 -11.42
N ARG A 14 6.98 2.01 -10.95
CA ARG A 14 5.64 1.88 -11.51
C ARG A 14 4.62 2.37 -10.51
N GLY A 15 3.60 3.08 -10.96
CA GLY A 15 2.49 3.53 -10.13
C GLY A 15 2.09 4.96 -10.42
N GLY A 16 1.33 5.53 -9.52
CA GLY A 16 0.74 6.86 -9.61
C GLY A 16 -0.59 6.92 -8.88
N ASN A 17 -1.47 7.81 -9.32
CA ASN A 17 -2.80 8.04 -8.75
C ASN A 17 -3.91 8.00 -9.82
N GLU A 18 -3.61 7.48 -10.99
CA GLU A 18 -4.59 7.30 -12.06
C GLU A 18 -5.30 5.94 -11.92
N ARG A 19 -6.48 5.84 -12.54
CA ARG A 19 -7.20 4.56 -12.60
C ARG A 19 -6.31 3.49 -13.24
N ALA A 20 -6.07 2.41 -12.49
CA ALA A 20 -5.20 1.32 -12.92
C ALA A 20 -5.68 -0.02 -12.38
N SER A 21 -5.46 -1.09 -13.17
CA SER A 21 -5.58 -2.48 -12.70
C SER A 21 -4.54 -3.30 -13.47
N TYR A 22 -3.53 -3.83 -12.75
CA TYR A 22 -2.44 -4.57 -13.38
C TYR A 22 -1.78 -5.56 -12.41
N SER A 23 -1.10 -6.56 -12.99
CA SER A 23 -0.18 -7.44 -12.27
C SER A 23 1.25 -7.14 -12.71
N ILE A 24 2.19 -7.24 -11.77
CA ILE A 24 3.61 -6.99 -12.02
C ILE A 24 4.47 -7.92 -11.16
N ASP A 25 5.54 -8.44 -11.75
CA ASP A 25 6.52 -9.27 -11.04
C ASP A 25 7.67 -8.41 -10.53
N LEU A 26 7.97 -8.57 -9.25
CA LEU A 26 9.13 -8.03 -8.55
C LEU A 26 10.07 -9.18 -8.18
N PRO A 27 11.34 -8.92 -7.88
CA PRO A 27 12.26 -9.95 -7.42
C PRO A 27 11.71 -10.73 -6.20
N GLY A 28 11.35 -11.99 -6.40
CA GLY A 28 10.78 -12.87 -5.36
C GLY A 28 9.37 -12.54 -4.88
N MET A 29 8.66 -11.67 -5.59
CA MET A 29 7.31 -11.24 -5.22
C MET A 29 6.46 -10.98 -6.47
N ALA A 30 5.22 -11.46 -6.45
CA ALA A 30 4.20 -11.05 -7.41
C ALA A 30 3.32 -9.97 -6.79
N ALA A 31 2.99 -8.94 -7.54
CA ALA A 31 2.10 -7.88 -7.09
C ALA A 31 0.89 -7.72 -8.02
N TRP A 32 -0.23 -7.35 -7.44
CA TRP A 32 -1.41 -6.91 -8.16
C TRP A 32 -1.92 -5.61 -7.55
N VAL A 33 -2.35 -4.69 -8.41
CA VAL A 33 -2.82 -3.36 -8.03
C VAL A 33 -4.17 -3.08 -8.65
N SER A 34 -5.07 -2.52 -7.87
CA SER A 34 -6.28 -1.82 -8.33
C SER A 34 -6.30 -0.44 -7.70
N CYS A 35 -6.30 0.60 -8.52
CA CYS A 35 -6.44 1.98 -8.10
C CYS A 35 -7.65 2.57 -8.84
N ARG A 36 -8.61 3.07 -8.10
CA ARG A 36 -9.92 3.55 -8.59
C ARG A 36 -10.20 4.95 -8.05
N PRO A 37 -9.75 6.01 -8.73
CA PRO A 37 -10.13 7.37 -8.37
C PRO A 37 -11.63 7.55 -8.35
N LEU A 38 -12.12 8.36 -7.41
CA LEU A 38 -13.52 8.73 -7.29
C LEU A 38 -14.00 9.43 -8.57
N THR A 39 -15.05 8.89 -9.16
CA THR A 39 -15.65 9.45 -10.39
C THR A 39 -16.31 10.81 -10.10
N PRO A 40 -16.14 11.84 -10.96
CA PRO A 40 -15.60 11.80 -12.33
C PRO A 40 -14.09 12.07 -12.46
N ALA A 41 -13.33 12.12 -11.37
CA ALA A 41 -11.89 12.39 -11.43
C ALA A 41 -11.12 11.28 -12.17
N THR A 42 -10.08 11.66 -12.89
CA THR A 42 -9.15 10.73 -13.52
C THR A 42 -7.96 10.40 -12.63
N ARG A 43 -7.73 11.22 -11.60
CA ARG A 43 -6.67 11.11 -10.61
C ARG A 43 -7.25 11.31 -9.22
N GLY A 44 -6.81 10.50 -8.28
CA GLY A 44 -7.26 10.52 -6.89
C GLY A 44 -6.21 11.04 -5.91
N GLY A 45 -6.56 11.04 -4.62
CA GLY A 45 -5.67 11.26 -3.48
C GLY A 45 -4.77 10.05 -3.22
N ASP A 46 -5.24 8.87 -3.57
CA ASP A 46 -4.51 7.62 -3.41
C ASP A 46 -3.29 7.54 -4.32
N LEU A 47 -2.15 7.25 -3.74
CA LEU A 47 -0.87 7.11 -4.44
C LEU A 47 -0.28 5.73 -4.18
N HIS A 48 0.06 5.01 -5.22
CA HIS A 48 0.78 3.75 -5.08
C HIS A 48 2.03 3.76 -5.95
N TYR A 49 3.15 3.23 -5.42
CA TYR A 49 4.39 3.06 -6.16
C TYR A 49 5.06 1.73 -5.81
N LEU A 50 5.56 1.07 -6.84
CA LEU A 50 6.40 -0.11 -6.75
C LEU A 50 7.73 0.18 -7.43
N SER A 51 8.84 -0.15 -6.79
CA SER A 51 10.19 0.08 -7.35
C SER A 51 11.13 -1.07 -7.01
N VAL A 52 12.21 -1.18 -7.80
CA VAL A 52 13.29 -2.16 -7.58
C VAL A 52 14.61 -1.41 -7.52
N CYS A 53 15.46 -1.72 -6.53
CA CYS A 53 16.79 -1.13 -6.38
C CYS A 53 17.73 -1.45 -7.54
N SER A 54 18.85 -0.73 -7.64
CA SER A 54 19.83 -0.89 -8.73
C SER A 54 20.40 -2.32 -8.86
N GLN A 55 20.45 -3.04 -7.75
CA GLN A 55 20.99 -4.42 -7.69
C GLN A 55 19.91 -5.51 -7.78
N GLY A 56 18.63 -5.15 -7.83
CA GLY A 56 17.54 -6.10 -7.95
C GLY A 56 17.23 -6.92 -6.71
N PHE A 57 17.76 -6.57 -5.53
CA PHE A 57 17.53 -7.32 -4.29
C PHE A 57 16.43 -6.75 -3.42
N VAL A 58 16.19 -5.45 -3.52
CA VAL A 58 15.19 -4.74 -2.72
C VAL A 58 14.08 -4.25 -3.63
N SER A 59 12.86 -4.65 -3.31
CA SER A 59 11.63 -4.05 -3.87
C SER A 59 11.02 -3.16 -2.81
N ARG A 60 10.64 -1.92 -3.21
CA ARG A 60 9.91 -1.00 -2.32
C ARG A 60 8.51 -0.80 -2.84
N ILE A 61 7.56 -0.90 -1.93
CA ILE A 61 6.15 -0.70 -2.21
C ILE A 61 5.67 0.40 -1.27
N THR A 62 5.02 1.40 -1.83
CA THR A 62 4.46 2.51 -1.08
C THR A 62 2.99 2.66 -1.45
N LEU A 63 2.14 2.75 -0.44
CA LEU A 63 0.75 3.19 -0.57
C LEU A 63 0.57 4.40 0.33
N ALA A 64 0.01 5.47 -0.20
CA ALA A 64 -0.29 6.68 0.54
C ALA A 64 -1.66 7.21 0.13
N ASP A 65 -2.36 7.77 1.10
CA ASP A 65 -3.60 8.50 0.90
C ASP A 65 -3.38 9.94 1.34
N VAL A 66 -3.54 10.86 0.39
CA VAL A 66 -3.26 12.28 0.54
C VAL A 66 -4.55 13.04 0.79
N ALA A 67 -4.63 13.71 1.92
CA ALA A 67 -5.75 14.60 2.22
C ALA A 67 -5.81 15.75 1.21
N GLY A 68 -6.83 15.73 0.33
CA GLY A 68 -7.04 16.75 -0.69
C GLY A 68 -7.27 16.17 -2.09
N HIS A 69 -7.37 17.05 -3.08
CA HIS A 69 -7.65 16.67 -4.47
C HIS A 69 -7.01 17.65 -5.48
N GLY A 70 -6.93 17.22 -6.73
CA GLY A 70 -6.53 18.07 -7.85
C GLY A 70 -5.02 18.29 -7.99
N GLU A 71 -4.63 19.53 -8.35
CA GLU A 71 -3.22 19.87 -8.64
C GLU A 71 -2.28 19.67 -7.45
N LEU A 72 -2.78 19.86 -6.22
CA LEU A 72 -2.00 19.64 -5.01
C LEU A 72 -1.55 18.19 -4.90
N VAL A 73 -2.46 17.25 -5.09
CA VAL A 73 -2.13 15.82 -5.05
C VAL A 73 -1.16 15.43 -6.17
N SER A 74 -1.32 16.01 -7.36
CA SER A 74 -0.39 15.77 -8.47
C SER A 74 1.04 16.20 -8.13
N SER A 75 1.21 17.35 -7.47
CA SER A 75 2.54 17.83 -7.04
C SER A 75 3.15 16.93 -5.96
N ILE A 76 2.35 16.40 -5.06
CA ILE A 76 2.77 15.45 -4.03
C ILE A 76 3.17 14.12 -4.66
N ALA A 77 2.40 13.63 -5.64
CA ALA A 77 2.71 12.40 -6.35
C ALA A 77 4.09 12.46 -7.04
N GLU A 78 4.41 13.59 -7.66
CA GLU A 78 5.72 13.81 -8.27
C GLU A 78 6.84 13.82 -7.24
N ARG A 79 6.66 14.55 -6.12
CA ARG A 79 7.65 14.60 -5.03
C ARG A 79 7.87 13.22 -4.40
N LEU A 80 6.80 12.49 -4.11
CA LEU A 80 6.89 11.12 -3.60
C LEU A 80 7.70 10.23 -4.54
N ARG A 81 7.43 10.30 -5.84
CA ARG A 81 8.18 9.55 -6.85
C ARG A 81 9.66 9.94 -6.88
N ASP A 82 9.98 11.23 -6.75
CA ASP A 82 11.36 11.71 -6.74
C ASP A 82 12.11 11.27 -5.48
N VAL A 83 11.48 11.31 -4.31
CA VAL A 83 12.03 10.77 -3.06
C VAL A 83 12.30 9.28 -3.18
N LEU A 84 11.35 8.51 -3.70
CA LEU A 84 11.54 7.07 -3.91
C LEU A 84 12.66 6.78 -4.90
N ARG A 85 12.83 7.59 -5.95
CA ARG A 85 13.93 7.46 -6.90
C ARG A 85 15.28 7.77 -6.25
N LYS A 86 15.35 8.84 -5.47
CA LYS A 86 16.56 9.24 -4.75
C LYS A 86 17.03 8.18 -3.77
N HIS A 87 16.09 7.52 -3.09
CA HIS A 87 16.34 6.50 -2.09
C HIS A 87 16.17 5.06 -2.60
N SER A 88 16.21 4.85 -3.93
CA SER A 88 15.97 3.51 -4.52
C SER A 88 16.88 2.43 -3.95
N ASP A 89 18.13 2.77 -3.63
CA ASP A 89 19.14 1.87 -3.07
C ASP A 89 19.24 1.94 -1.53
N ALA A 90 18.48 2.81 -0.86
CA ALA A 90 18.50 2.90 0.58
C ALA A 90 17.87 1.65 1.21
N TRP A 91 18.59 1.01 2.14
CA TRP A 91 18.04 -0.09 2.92
C TRP A 91 17.14 0.43 4.05
N ASP A 92 17.59 1.46 4.74
CA ASP A 92 16.86 2.11 5.81
C ASP A 92 15.67 2.90 5.25
N GLN A 93 14.47 2.51 5.64
CA GLN A 93 13.25 3.17 5.20
C GLN A 93 12.93 4.43 6.01
N SER A 94 13.51 4.58 7.19
CA SER A 94 13.33 5.79 8.02
C SER A 94 13.76 7.05 7.28
N ASP A 95 14.85 6.97 6.47
CA ASP A 95 15.30 8.09 5.67
C ASP A 95 14.30 8.46 4.57
N VAL A 96 13.65 7.44 3.96
CA VAL A 96 12.59 7.64 2.96
C VAL A 96 11.41 8.35 3.59
N VAL A 97 10.90 7.82 4.70
CA VAL A 97 9.71 8.36 5.38
C VAL A 97 9.98 9.74 5.94
N ARG A 98 11.18 9.98 6.50
CA ARG A 98 11.60 11.33 6.97
C ARG A 98 11.60 12.34 5.84
N GLU A 99 12.20 12.03 4.69
CA GLU A 99 12.22 12.96 3.56
C GLU A 99 10.82 13.17 2.96
N LEU A 100 9.98 12.14 2.96
CA LEU A 100 8.57 12.29 2.62
C LEU A 100 7.87 13.25 3.58
N ASN A 101 8.01 13.06 4.89
CA ASN A 101 7.44 13.94 5.91
C ASN A 101 7.90 15.39 5.73
N ASP A 102 9.20 15.61 5.51
CA ASP A 102 9.76 16.94 5.26
C ASP A 102 9.21 17.57 3.98
N SER A 103 8.97 16.76 2.95
CA SER A 103 8.37 17.21 1.69
C SER A 103 6.93 17.69 1.85
N PHE A 104 6.16 17.05 2.72
CA PHE A 104 4.80 17.48 3.06
C PHE A 104 4.83 18.76 3.89
N LEU A 105 5.72 18.86 4.88
CA LEU A 105 5.88 20.05 5.73
C LEU A 105 6.37 21.27 4.97
N ALA A 106 7.17 21.08 3.91
CA ALA A 106 7.68 22.16 3.07
C ALA A 106 6.64 22.70 2.09
N GLY A 107 5.52 22.03 1.90
CA GLY A 107 4.40 22.46 1.07
C GLY A 107 3.69 23.66 1.69
N ALA A 108 3.89 24.87 1.16
CA ALA A 108 3.72 26.15 1.85
C ALA A 108 2.27 26.67 1.98
N GLU A 109 1.25 26.01 1.46
CA GLU A 109 -0.12 26.58 1.45
C GLU A 109 -1.17 25.53 1.86
N GLY A 110 -1.45 25.46 3.15
CA GLY A 110 -2.48 24.61 3.75
C GLY A 110 -1.92 23.39 4.48
N VAL A 111 -2.68 22.89 5.45
CA VAL A 111 -2.33 21.66 6.17
C VAL A 111 -2.51 20.50 5.21
N GLN A 112 -1.42 20.05 4.61
CA GLN A 112 -1.40 18.84 3.78
C GLN A 112 -0.80 17.72 4.62
N TYR A 113 -1.53 16.66 4.80
CA TYR A 113 -1.04 15.44 5.44
C TYR A 113 -1.42 14.25 4.57
N ALA A 114 -0.71 13.17 4.76
CA ALA A 114 -1.03 11.91 4.13
C ALA A 114 -0.84 10.77 5.11
N THR A 115 -1.70 9.79 5.05
CA THR A 115 -1.38 8.49 5.62
C THR A 115 -0.52 7.74 4.62
N ALA A 116 0.48 7.00 5.10
CA ALA A 116 1.33 6.22 4.21
C ALA A 116 1.86 4.94 4.86
N ILE A 117 2.03 3.91 4.05
CA ILE A 117 2.80 2.74 4.42
C ILE A 117 3.91 2.50 3.39
N VAL A 118 5.12 2.29 3.88
CA VAL A 118 6.30 2.00 3.06
C VAL A 118 6.82 0.62 3.42
N LEU A 119 6.84 -0.27 2.44
CA LEU A 119 7.39 -1.62 2.57
C LEU A 119 8.70 -1.72 1.81
N GLY A 120 9.69 -2.41 2.38
CA GLY A 120 10.92 -2.83 1.74
C GLY A 120 11.05 -4.35 1.80
N TYR A 121 10.99 -5.01 0.67
CA TYR A 121 11.13 -6.46 0.60
C TYR A 121 12.52 -6.85 0.11
N TYR A 122 13.21 -7.68 0.88
CA TYR A 122 14.51 -8.25 0.51
C TYR A 122 14.34 -9.67 -0.03
N SER A 123 14.53 -9.82 -1.34
CA SER A 123 14.22 -11.06 -2.05
C SER A 123 15.10 -12.25 -1.64
N ALA A 124 16.35 -12.00 -1.19
CA ALA A 124 17.27 -13.06 -0.83
C ALA A 124 16.89 -13.80 0.46
N THR A 125 16.32 -13.10 1.44
CA THR A 125 15.94 -13.69 2.73
C THR A 125 14.42 -13.81 2.90
N GLY A 126 13.64 -13.03 2.15
CA GLY A 126 12.19 -12.90 2.36
C GLY A 126 11.84 -12.02 3.55
N GLU A 127 12.78 -11.20 4.01
CA GLU A 127 12.53 -10.20 5.03
C GLU A 127 11.73 -9.04 4.45
N LEU A 128 10.70 -8.62 5.16
CA LEU A 128 9.89 -7.46 4.86
C LEU A 128 10.07 -6.45 5.98
N LEU A 129 10.59 -5.28 5.63
CA LEU A 129 10.60 -4.11 6.48
C LEU A 129 9.37 -3.27 6.20
N PHE A 130 8.72 -2.74 7.22
CA PHE A 130 7.64 -1.79 7.01
C PHE A 130 7.70 -0.63 8.00
N THR A 131 7.29 0.53 7.52
CA THR A 131 7.06 1.74 8.30
C THR A 131 5.66 2.21 7.99
N ASN A 132 4.87 2.46 9.04
CA ASN A 132 3.51 2.95 8.93
C ASN A 132 3.44 4.39 9.44
N ALA A 133 2.94 5.30 8.62
CA ALA A 133 2.71 6.70 8.93
C ALA A 133 1.19 6.97 8.97
N GLY A 134 0.52 6.48 10.00
CA GLY A 134 -0.92 6.67 10.22
C GLY A 134 -1.84 5.96 9.23
N HIS A 135 -1.33 5.02 8.46
CA HIS A 135 -2.11 4.27 7.48
C HIS A 135 -2.81 3.07 8.11
N LEU A 136 -3.84 2.55 7.43
CA LEU A 136 -4.54 1.33 7.87
C LEU A 136 -3.58 0.14 7.92
N PRO A 137 -3.68 -0.74 8.93
CA PRO A 137 -2.82 -1.90 9.04
C PRO A 137 -3.08 -2.88 7.91
N PRO A 138 -2.04 -3.37 7.20
CA PRO A 138 -2.18 -4.37 6.15
C PRO A 138 -2.81 -5.66 6.67
N LEU A 139 -3.49 -6.38 5.78
CA LEU A 139 -3.84 -7.77 6.04
C LEU A 139 -2.66 -8.67 5.65
N TRP A 140 -2.41 -9.70 6.44
CA TRP A 140 -1.39 -10.71 6.18
C TRP A 140 -1.99 -12.10 6.20
N TYR A 141 -1.91 -12.78 5.06
CA TYR A 141 -2.25 -14.19 4.96
C TYR A 141 -1.01 -15.05 5.15
N HIS A 142 -1.02 -15.89 6.17
CA HIS A 142 0.01 -16.87 6.44
C HIS A 142 -0.31 -18.16 5.68
N ALA A 143 0.40 -18.42 4.58
CA ALA A 143 0.12 -19.55 3.71
C ALA A 143 0.29 -20.91 4.42
N ALA A 144 1.29 -21.03 5.30
CA ALA A 144 1.54 -22.24 6.08
C ALA A 144 0.42 -22.55 7.08
N GLU A 145 -0.23 -21.51 7.65
CA GLU A 145 -1.28 -21.62 8.65
C GLU A 145 -2.69 -21.52 8.02
N GLN A 146 -2.76 -21.10 6.76
CA GLN A 146 -4.01 -20.80 6.04
C GLN A 146 -4.90 -19.82 6.81
N LYS A 147 -4.28 -18.76 7.35
CA LYS A 147 -4.94 -17.82 8.25
C LYS A 147 -4.58 -16.38 7.91
N TRP A 148 -5.59 -15.51 7.96
CA TRP A 148 -5.41 -14.07 7.90
C TRP A 148 -5.14 -13.47 9.28
N THR A 149 -4.28 -12.48 9.34
CA THR A 149 -4.03 -11.63 10.51
C THR A 149 -3.93 -10.18 10.06
N LEU A 150 -3.99 -9.23 11.00
CA LEU A 150 -3.59 -7.85 10.78
C LEU A 150 -2.09 -7.74 11.02
N MET A 151 -1.38 -7.05 10.13
CA MET A 151 0.03 -6.71 10.34
C MET A 151 0.07 -5.50 11.27
N LEU A 152 0.15 -5.78 12.57
CA LEU A 152 0.27 -4.75 13.60
C LEU A 152 1.74 -4.58 13.97
N GLU A 153 2.13 -3.35 14.28
CA GLU A 153 3.45 -3.09 14.85
C GLU A 153 3.58 -3.76 16.21
N SER A 154 4.46 -4.72 16.29
CA SER A 154 4.74 -5.44 17.53
C SER A 154 5.84 -4.71 18.31
N SER A 155 5.63 -3.47 18.72
CA SER A 155 6.55 -2.81 19.65
C SER A 155 5.99 -2.83 21.07
N PRO A 156 6.51 -3.69 21.96
CA PRO A 156 6.14 -3.63 23.38
C PRO A 156 6.68 -2.36 24.09
N TYR A 157 7.45 -1.52 23.39
CA TYR A 157 8.16 -0.38 23.95
C TYR A 157 7.70 0.99 23.44
N SER A 158 6.88 1.09 22.39
CA SER A 158 6.43 2.40 21.90
C SER A 158 5.15 2.84 22.60
N LYS A 159 5.32 3.52 23.73
CA LYS A 159 4.32 4.47 24.28
C LYS A 159 4.46 5.85 23.61
N GLU A 160 5.36 6.01 22.68
CA GLU A 160 5.55 7.23 21.92
C GLU A 160 4.62 7.19 20.71
N VAL A 161 4.20 8.36 20.29
CA VAL A 161 3.27 8.57 19.17
C VAL A 161 3.97 8.10 17.88
N ALA A 162 4.09 6.78 17.71
CA ALA A 162 4.34 6.15 16.43
C ALA A 162 3.04 6.25 15.61
N ASP A 163 3.11 6.16 14.32
CA ASP A 163 1.95 6.14 13.42
C ASP A 163 1.23 7.48 13.19
N LEU A 164 1.94 8.59 13.25
CA LEU A 164 1.37 9.86 12.79
C LEU A 164 1.41 9.96 11.26
N PRO A 165 0.35 10.49 10.64
CA PRO A 165 0.39 10.84 9.24
C PRO A 165 1.55 11.78 8.88
N LEU A 166 2.07 11.66 7.66
CA LEU A 166 3.10 12.53 7.12
C LEU A 166 2.60 13.97 7.04
N GLY A 167 3.48 14.93 7.31
CA GLY A 167 3.17 16.35 7.20
C GLY A 167 2.54 16.99 8.43
N LEU A 168 2.29 16.23 9.51
CA LEU A 168 1.70 16.79 10.73
C LEU A 168 2.74 17.38 11.69
N ILE A 169 3.84 16.69 11.91
CA ILE A 169 4.86 17.08 12.90
C ILE A 169 6.25 16.90 12.32
N PRO A 170 7.16 17.90 12.49
CA PRO A 170 8.56 17.75 12.09
C PRO A 170 9.28 16.72 12.96
N GLY A 171 10.15 15.91 12.34
CA GLY A 171 11.05 15.01 13.05
C GLY A 171 10.33 13.88 13.77
N THR A 172 9.18 13.42 13.27
CA THR A 172 8.49 12.25 13.80
C THR A 172 9.42 11.04 13.77
N PRO A 173 9.58 10.31 14.88
CA PRO A 173 10.34 9.07 14.85
C PRO A 173 9.54 8.02 14.09
N ASP A 174 10.09 7.57 12.97
CA ASP A 174 9.49 6.52 12.17
C ASP A 174 9.97 5.18 12.69
N THR A 175 9.05 4.36 13.16
CA THR A 175 9.37 3.02 13.65
C THR A 175 9.41 2.06 12.46
N GLN A 176 10.58 1.49 12.19
CA GLN A 176 10.73 0.43 11.20
C GLN A 176 10.58 -0.93 11.89
N THR A 177 9.65 -1.73 11.41
CA THR A 177 9.44 -3.10 11.89
C THR A 177 9.88 -4.09 10.82
N ALA A 178 10.58 -5.14 11.23
CA ALA A 178 11.00 -6.24 10.36
C ALA A 178 10.17 -7.49 10.65
N VAL A 179 9.67 -8.13 9.60
CA VAL A 179 8.98 -9.42 9.68
C VAL A 179 9.52 -10.38 8.61
N GLN A 180 9.44 -11.67 8.89
CA GLN A 180 9.80 -12.70 7.92
C GLN A 180 8.52 -13.21 7.26
N ILE A 181 8.37 -13.01 5.95
CA ILE A 181 7.23 -13.55 5.20
C ILE A 181 7.58 -14.90 4.57
N GLY A 182 6.64 -15.84 4.62
CA GLY A 182 6.78 -17.19 4.06
C GLY A 182 6.46 -17.23 2.56
N THR A 183 6.97 -18.22 1.84
CA THR A 183 6.56 -18.45 0.43
C THR A 183 5.07 -18.75 0.36
N GLY A 184 4.37 -18.02 -0.51
CA GLY A 184 2.90 -18.08 -0.64
C GLY A 184 2.16 -17.10 0.25
N ASP A 185 2.81 -16.48 1.25
CA ASP A 185 2.17 -15.45 2.05
C ASP A 185 1.69 -14.28 1.18
N LEU A 186 0.54 -13.70 1.57
CA LEU A 186 -0.04 -12.54 0.93
C LEU A 186 -0.08 -11.36 1.90
N ILE A 187 0.30 -10.18 1.41
CA ILE A 187 0.13 -8.91 2.12
C ILE A 187 -0.85 -8.06 1.31
N VAL A 188 -1.88 -7.53 1.95
CA VAL A 188 -2.87 -6.65 1.33
C VAL A 188 -2.77 -5.27 1.95
N LEU A 189 -2.41 -4.28 1.13
CA LEU A 189 -2.49 -2.86 1.47
C LEU A 189 -3.77 -2.30 0.87
N TYR A 190 -4.42 -1.38 1.56
CA TYR A 190 -5.69 -0.79 1.12
C TYR A 190 -5.88 0.59 1.75
N THR A 191 -6.54 1.49 1.02
CA THR A 191 -6.90 2.83 1.52
C THR A 191 -8.26 2.82 2.21
N ASP A 192 -8.57 3.89 2.92
CA ASP A 192 -9.80 3.99 3.71
C ASP A 192 -11.07 4.02 2.85
N GLY A 193 -11.01 4.50 1.60
CA GLY A 193 -12.14 4.43 0.69
C GLY A 193 -12.68 3.00 0.49
N VAL A 194 -11.83 1.97 0.70
CA VAL A 194 -12.28 0.57 0.73
C VAL A 194 -13.10 0.27 1.98
N THR A 195 -12.64 0.68 3.15
CA THR A 195 -13.29 0.40 4.44
C THR A 195 -14.45 1.34 4.74
N ASP A 196 -14.43 2.54 4.17
CA ASP A 196 -15.51 3.52 4.28
C ASP A 196 -16.68 3.24 3.32
N SER A 197 -16.56 2.21 2.49
CA SER A 197 -17.66 1.70 1.67
C SER A 197 -18.89 1.43 2.52
N THR A 198 -20.05 1.87 2.03
CA THR A 198 -21.34 1.79 2.76
C THR A 198 -22.34 0.99 1.93
N ASP A 199 -23.10 0.12 2.56
CA ASP A 199 -24.21 -0.57 1.91
C ASP A 199 -25.46 0.30 1.78
N ASP A 200 -26.51 -0.21 1.17
CA ASP A 200 -27.80 0.49 0.93
C ASP A 200 -28.59 0.76 2.24
N THR A 201 -28.20 0.16 3.36
CA THR A 201 -28.79 0.39 4.68
C THR A 201 -28.01 1.42 5.51
N GLY A 202 -26.88 1.88 5.00
CA GLY A 202 -26.00 2.84 5.68
C GLY A 202 -24.97 2.19 6.62
N VAL A 203 -24.77 0.88 6.54
CA VAL A 203 -23.75 0.17 7.32
C VAL A 203 -22.40 0.33 6.62
N HIS A 204 -21.40 0.78 7.36
CA HIS A 204 -20.01 0.85 6.88
C HIS A 204 -19.38 -0.53 6.88
N LEU A 205 -18.55 -0.81 5.88
CA LEU A 205 -17.76 -2.04 5.82
C LEU A 205 -16.80 -2.14 6.99
N ASP A 206 -16.14 -1.04 7.31
CA ASP A 206 -15.06 -0.86 8.26
C ASP A 206 -13.87 -1.83 8.07
N ARG A 207 -12.83 -1.68 8.88
CA ARG A 207 -11.64 -2.54 8.84
C ARG A 207 -11.97 -4.00 9.17
N ASP A 208 -12.81 -4.20 10.18
CA ASP A 208 -13.13 -5.56 10.66
C ASP A 208 -14.04 -6.30 9.67
N GLY A 209 -14.94 -5.57 8.99
CA GLY A 209 -15.72 -6.07 7.87
C GLY A 209 -14.85 -6.46 6.68
N PHE A 210 -13.89 -5.60 6.29
CA PHE A 210 -12.95 -5.94 5.22
C PHE A 210 -12.09 -7.15 5.56
N PHE A 211 -11.61 -7.25 6.80
CA PHE A 211 -10.93 -8.44 7.31
C PHE A 211 -11.82 -9.69 7.25
N ALA A 212 -13.10 -9.56 7.59
CA ALA A 212 -14.06 -10.67 7.48
C ALA A 212 -14.30 -11.10 6.01
N LEU A 213 -14.31 -10.15 5.06
CA LEU A 213 -14.39 -10.47 3.63
C LEU A 213 -13.13 -11.24 3.18
N ALA A 214 -11.94 -10.82 3.59
CA ALA A 214 -10.70 -11.53 3.26
C ALA A 214 -10.70 -12.99 3.73
N ASN A 215 -11.28 -13.27 4.90
CA ASN A 215 -11.41 -14.63 5.43
C ASN A 215 -12.36 -15.52 4.62
N ARG A 216 -13.16 -14.97 3.71
CA ARG A 216 -14.06 -15.73 2.83
C ARG A 216 -13.42 -16.13 1.52
N ILE A 217 -12.25 -15.56 1.19
CA ILE A 217 -11.57 -15.81 -0.07
C ILE A 217 -10.71 -17.06 0.05
N PRO A 218 -10.88 -18.04 -0.86
CA PRO A 218 -9.97 -19.18 -0.92
C PRO A 218 -8.55 -18.70 -1.32
N PHE A 219 -7.54 -19.41 -0.84
CA PHE A 219 -6.16 -19.11 -1.22
C PHE A 219 -5.98 -19.09 -2.75
N GLY A 220 -5.29 -18.07 -3.24
CA GLY A 220 -5.04 -17.86 -4.66
C GLY A 220 -3.76 -17.05 -4.91
N SER A 221 -3.54 -16.69 -6.17
CA SER A 221 -2.48 -15.74 -6.53
C SER A 221 -2.83 -14.32 -6.05
N ALA A 222 -1.83 -13.40 -6.08
CA ALA A 222 -2.07 -12.00 -5.76
C ALA A 222 -3.22 -11.40 -6.58
N SER A 223 -3.29 -11.70 -7.88
CA SER A 223 -4.35 -11.18 -8.76
C SER A 223 -5.72 -11.81 -8.48
N GLN A 224 -5.78 -13.11 -8.17
CA GLN A 224 -7.03 -13.78 -7.81
C GLN A 224 -7.58 -13.24 -6.48
N THR A 225 -6.71 -13.12 -5.48
CA THR A 225 -7.09 -12.58 -4.16
C THR A 225 -7.52 -11.13 -4.26
N GLY A 226 -6.75 -10.29 -4.96
CA GLY A 226 -7.08 -8.87 -5.13
C GLY A 226 -8.37 -8.65 -5.91
N GLY A 227 -8.57 -9.39 -7.01
CA GLY A 227 -9.81 -9.34 -7.78
C GLY A 227 -11.02 -9.74 -6.93
N ALA A 228 -10.90 -10.84 -6.18
CA ALA A 228 -11.99 -11.31 -5.30
C ALA A 228 -12.29 -10.32 -4.17
N LEU A 229 -11.27 -9.66 -3.56
CA LEU A 229 -11.48 -8.63 -2.56
C LEU A 229 -12.30 -7.47 -3.12
N VAL A 230 -11.90 -6.96 -4.27
CA VAL A 230 -12.59 -5.84 -4.93
C VAL A 230 -14.02 -6.22 -5.29
N GLU A 231 -14.25 -7.42 -5.84
CA GLU A 231 -15.59 -7.91 -6.14
C GLU A 231 -16.47 -8.04 -4.88
N LEU A 232 -15.92 -8.49 -3.76
CA LEU A 232 -16.65 -8.59 -2.50
C LEU A 232 -16.98 -7.21 -1.91
N VAL A 233 -16.11 -6.22 -2.02
CA VAL A 233 -16.39 -4.84 -1.61
C VAL A 233 -17.49 -4.25 -2.50
N ASP A 234 -17.40 -4.42 -3.82
CA ASP A 234 -18.44 -3.98 -4.76
C ASP A 234 -19.79 -4.66 -4.48
N ALA A 235 -19.78 -5.96 -4.15
CA ALA A 235 -20.98 -6.70 -3.80
C ALA A 235 -21.58 -6.25 -2.45
N PHE A 236 -20.74 -5.90 -1.46
CA PHE A 236 -21.18 -5.33 -0.19
C PHE A 236 -21.89 -4.00 -0.40
N ARG A 237 -21.27 -3.11 -1.19
CA ARG A 237 -21.80 -1.79 -1.49
C ARG A 237 -23.08 -1.83 -2.34
N GLY A 238 -23.22 -2.81 -3.21
CA GLY A 238 -24.37 -2.97 -4.10
C GLY A 238 -24.52 -1.77 -5.05
N VAL A 239 -25.61 -1.01 -4.94
CA VAL A 239 -25.93 0.13 -5.82
C VAL A 239 -25.38 1.46 -5.28
N VAL A 240 -24.85 1.49 -4.07
CA VAL A 240 -24.30 2.71 -3.48
C VAL A 240 -22.98 3.05 -4.17
N PRO A 241 -22.80 4.27 -4.68
CA PRO A 241 -21.54 4.66 -5.32
C PRO A 241 -20.41 4.78 -4.28
N PRO A 242 -19.15 4.61 -4.70
CA PRO A 242 -18.01 4.94 -3.85
C PRO A 242 -18.08 6.39 -3.38
N ASN A 243 -17.60 6.65 -2.17
CA ASN A 243 -17.53 7.97 -1.55
C ASN A 243 -16.12 8.55 -1.51
N ASP A 244 -15.11 7.72 -1.82
CA ASP A 244 -13.70 8.10 -1.87
C ASP A 244 -12.94 7.29 -2.93
N ASP A 245 -11.66 7.64 -3.10
CA ASP A 245 -10.72 6.87 -3.91
C ASP A 245 -10.48 5.49 -3.27
N GLU A 246 -10.40 4.46 -4.08
CA GLU A 246 -10.22 3.09 -3.59
C GLU A 246 -8.94 2.50 -4.19
N THR A 247 -7.99 2.16 -3.35
CA THR A 247 -6.79 1.45 -3.79
C THR A 247 -6.55 0.18 -3.00
N VAL A 248 -6.30 -0.91 -3.71
CA VAL A 248 -5.91 -2.21 -3.16
C VAL A 248 -4.63 -2.68 -3.84
N VAL A 249 -3.62 -3.02 -3.04
CA VAL A 249 -2.37 -3.63 -3.50
C VAL A 249 -2.21 -4.98 -2.82
N VAL A 250 -2.09 -6.03 -3.60
CA VAL A 250 -1.85 -7.39 -3.08
C VAL A 250 -0.47 -7.85 -3.50
N LEU A 251 0.33 -8.22 -2.52
CA LEU A 251 1.69 -8.73 -2.68
C LEU A 251 1.72 -10.20 -2.29
N GLN A 252 2.38 -11.04 -3.08
CA GLN A 252 2.57 -12.46 -2.78
C GLN A 252 4.05 -12.82 -2.86
N ARG A 253 4.60 -13.38 -1.78
CA ARG A 253 5.94 -13.95 -1.86
C ARG A 253 5.90 -15.21 -2.72
N VAL A 254 6.70 -15.21 -3.79
CA VAL A 254 6.87 -16.34 -4.68
C VAL A 254 8.26 -16.96 -4.50
N SER A 255 8.40 -18.23 -4.85
CA SER A 255 9.74 -18.86 -4.85
C SER A 255 10.64 -18.12 -5.84
N ALA A 256 11.87 -17.81 -5.42
CA ALA A 256 12.87 -17.32 -6.37
C ALA A 256 13.14 -18.40 -7.43
N ASN A 257 12.89 -18.05 -8.69
CA ASN A 257 13.27 -18.87 -9.83
C ASN A 257 14.75 -18.69 -10.15
#